data_e68d003fefab8e8c334e594412e6480f
#
_entry.id   e68d003fefab8e8c334e594412e6480f
#
_cell.length_a   1.000
_cell.length_b   1.000
_cell.length_c   1.000
_cell.angle_alpha   90.00
_cell.angle_beta   90.00
_cell.angle_gamma   90.00
#
_symmetry.space_group_name_H-M   'P 1'
#
loop_
_entity.id
_entity.type
_entity.pdbx_description
1 polymer ?
#
loop_
_entity_poly.entity_id
_entity_poly.type
_entity_poly.pdbx_seq_one_letter_code
_entity_poly.pdbx_strand_id
1 'polypeptide(L)'
;SICSFLNKVCEMELEKYITSSYETLAKYVNAYDQKMFMKRENIADRGIWTAKKRYILNVWDSEGVRYEEPKLKMMGIEAVKSSTPAPCRTMIKDGLKLMMNGTEEDVIKFIDDCRAKFKTLPPEEIAFPRTVSNVKKYYNYTDIYVKGTPIHCRGALLFNHYIKKNKLDRKYSLIGNGEKIKFIYLKKPNIIRENVISFIQDFPKELGLDKYIDY
;
A
#
# COMPACT_ATOMS: atom_id res chain seq x y z
N SER A 1 19.30 25.77 16.97
CA SER A 1 18.14 24.86 17.11
C SER A 1 18.59 23.48 17.49
N ILE A 2 17.73 22.65 18.10
CA ILE A 2 18.00 21.24 18.48
C ILE A 2 18.51 20.44 17.28
N CYS A 3 17.89 20.59 16.12
CA CYS A 3 18.34 19.90 14.90
C CYS A 3 19.79 20.26 14.52
N SER A 4 20.21 21.55 14.66
CA SER A 4 21.60 21.94 14.36
C SER A 4 22.59 21.31 15.34
N PHE A 5 22.20 21.21 16.60
CA PHE A 5 23.00 20.51 17.60
C PHE A 5 23.12 19.02 17.27
N LEU A 6 22.00 18.33 17.02
CA LEU A 6 22.00 16.91 16.66
C LEU A 6 22.79 16.64 15.38
N ASN A 7 22.69 17.50 14.37
CA ASN A 7 23.50 17.36 13.15
C ASN A 7 24.99 17.41 13.46
N LYS A 8 25.45 18.37 14.27
CA LYS A 8 26.86 18.47 14.68
C LYS A 8 27.32 17.23 15.46
N VAL A 9 26.51 16.73 16.39
CA VAL A 9 26.84 15.50 17.13
C VAL A 9 26.98 14.30 16.17
N CYS A 10 26.07 14.16 15.21
CA CYS A 10 26.18 13.10 14.21
C CYS A 10 27.47 13.21 13.40
N GLU A 11 27.78 14.37 12.84
CA GLU A 11 28.95 14.59 11.98
C GLU A 11 30.28 14.49 12.75
N MET A 12 30.33 15.08 13.95
CA MET A 12 31.60 15.21 14.69
C MET A 12 31.95 13.96 15.51
N GLU A 13 30.94 13.21 15.98
CA GLU A 13 31.14 12.09 16.91
C GLU A 13 30.69 10.75 16.29
N LEU A 14 29.38 10.65 15.90
CA LEU A 14 28.81 9.36 15.50
C LEU A 14 29.36 8.84 14.17
N GLU A 15 29.48 9.69 13.16
CA GLU A 15 29.96 9.28 11.83
C GLU A 15 31.44 8.88 11.90
N LYS A 16 32.28 9.57 12.70
CA LYS A 16 33.67 9.22 12.94
C LYS A 16 33.82 7.88 13.66
N TYR A 17 33.03 7.67 14.72
CA TYR A 17 33.02 6.41 15.45
C TYR A 17 32.61 5.23 14.55
N ILE A 18 31.58 5.39 13.76
CA ILE A 18 31.10 4.35 12.83
C ILE A 18 32.18 4.07 11.75
N THR A 19 32.78 5.12 11.18
CA THR A 19 33.85 4.97 10.17
C THR A 19 35.04 4.19 10.73
N SER A 20 35.50 4.54 11.93
CA SER A 20 36.59 3.81 12.62
C SER A 20 36.19 2.35 12.88
N SER A 21 34.93 2.09 13.23
CA SER A 21 34.44 0.72 13.42
C SER A 21 34.45 -0.09 12.13
N TYR A 22 34.08 0.53 11.00
CA TYR A 22 34.15 -0.11 9.68
C TYR A 22 35.57 -0.38 9.22
N GLU A 23 36.51 0.52 9.50
CA GLU A 23 37.95 0.30 9.26
C GLU A 23 38.48 -0.88 10.07
N THR A 24 38.10 -0.97 11.34
CA THR A 24 38.45 -2.10 12.21
C THR A 24 37.90 -3.41 11.69
N LEU A 25 36.62 -3.41 11.27
CA LEU A 25 35.97 -4.57 10.68
C LEU A 25 36.65 -4.98 9.37
N ALA A 26 36.98 -4.04 8.50
CA ALA A 26 37.66 -4.31 7.23
C ALA A 26 39.02 -4.99 7.47
N LYS A 27 39.80 -4.52 8.45
CA LYS A 27 41.06 -5.16 8.87
C LYS A 27 40.81 -6.58 9.40
N TYR A 28 39.81 -6.75 10.25
CA TYR A 28 39.50 -8.06 10.86
C TYR A 28 39.13 -9.12 9.80
N VAL A 29 38.33 -8.75 8.79
CA VAL A 29 37.92 -9.67 7.71
C VAL A 29 38.92 -9.69 6.55
N ASN A 30 40.04 -9.00 6.65
CA ASN A 30 41.05 -8.87 5.60
C ASN A 30 40.48 -8.38 4.26
N ALA A 31 39.61 -7.37 4.32
CA ALA A 31 39.00 -6.78 3.13
C ALA A 31 40.05 -6.00 2.31
N TYR A 32 39.89 -6.08 0.97
CA TYR A 32 40.80 -5.36 0.05
C TYR A 32 40.68 -3.84 0.21
N ASP A 33 39.46 -3.34 0.45
CA ASP A 33 39.14 -1.92 0.59
C ASP A 33 37.91 -1.71 1.50
N GLN A 34 37.86 -0.55 2.19
CA GLN A 34 36.76 -0.14 3.02
C GLN A 34 35.92 0.89 2.27
N LYS A 35 34.66 0.51 1.87
CA LYS A 35 33.71 1.35 1.10
C LYS A 35 32.40 1.60 1.82
N MET A 36 32.26 1.20 3.07
CA MET A 36 31.05 1.43 3.84
C MET A 36 31.08 2.81 4.47
N PHE A 37 30.05 3.59 4.21
CA PHE A 37 29.83 4.90 4.80
C PHE A 37 28.42 4.96 5.35
N MET A 38 28.29 5.55 6.54
CA MET A 38 26.99 5.84 7.14
C MET A 38 26.90 7.33 7.45
N LYS A 39 25.82 7.94 7.00
CA LYS A 39 25.50 9.33 7.27
C LYS A 39 24.12 9.43 7.87
N ARG A 40 23.90 10.50 8.66
CA ARG A 40 22.58 10.81 9.17
C ARG A 40 21.64 11.12 8.00
N GLU A 41 20.53 10.39 7.93
CA GLU A 41 19.50 10.60 6.92
C GLU A 41 18.40 11.57 7.39
N ASN A 42 17.81 11.32 8.58
CA ASN A 42 16.69 12.12 9.07
C ASN A 42 16.85 12.53 10.52
N ILE A 43 16.30 13.70 10.87
CA ILE A 43 15.99 14.10 12.24
C ILE A 43 14.48 14.24 12.34
N ALA A 44 13.87 13.50 13.25
CA ALA A 44 12.44 13.49 13.51
C ALA A 44 12.19 13.69 15.01
N ASP A 45 11.09 14.36 15.35
CA ASP A 45 10.67 14.54 16.75
C ASP A 45 9.78 13.37 17.23
N ARG A 46 9.10 12.69 16.31
CA ARG A 46 8.21 11.56 16.57
C ARG A 46 8.38 10.48 15.53
N GLY A 47 8.19 9.23 15.95
CA GLY A 47 8.25 8.09 15.04
C GLY A 47 7.51 6.88 15.57
N ILE A 48 6.93 6.10 14.65
CA ILE A 48 6.25 4.84 14.93
C ILE A 48 6.89 3.77 14.07
N TRP A 49 7.41 2.71 14.69
CA TRP A 49 7.96 1.53 14.02
C TRP A 49 7.02 0.36 14.23
N THR A 50 6.35 -0.08 13.17
CA THR A 50 5.37 -1.17 13.24
C THR A 50 5.99 -2.55 12.97
N ALA A 51 7.05 -2.60 12.17
CA ALA A 51 7.81 -3.82 11.84
C ALA A 51 9.12 -3.47 11.12
N LYS A 52 9.96 -4.47 10.84
CA LYS A 52 11.14 -4.31 9.99
C LYS A 52 10.75 -3.70 8.64
N LYS A 53 11.44 -2.61 8.23
CA LYS A 53 11.16 -1.84 7.00
C LYS A 53 9.76 -1.18 6.95
N ARG A 54 9.10 -1.02 8.10
CA ARG A 54 7.78 -0.37 8.20
C ARG A 54 7.81 0.66 9.31
N TYR A 55 7.86 1.94 8.93
CA TYR A 55 7.90 3.04 9.89
C TYR A 55 7.26 4.31 9.34
N ILE A 56 6.92 5.19 10.27
CA ILE A 56 6.42 6.53 10.02
C ILE A 56 7.24 7.50 10.88
N LEU A 57 7.76 8.57 10.29
CA LEU A 57 8.55 9.59 10.97
C LEU A 57 7.98 10.97 10.68
N ASN A 58 7.95 11.83 11.70
CA ASN A 58 7.66 13.24 11.57
C ASN A 58 8.99 14.01 11.43
N VAL A 59 9.42 14.24 10.19
CA VAL A 59 10.79 14.63 9.85
C VAL A 59 10.92 16.15 9.78
N TRP A 60 11.86 16.70 10.55
CA TRP A 60 12.26 18.10 10.53
C TRP A 60 13.48 18.40 9.65
N ASP A 61 14.32 17.41 9.42
CA ASP A 61 15.53 17.55 8.60
C ASP A 61 15.79 16.23 7.87
N SER A 62 16.02 16.28 6.57
CA SER A 62 16.35 15.13 5.74
C SER A 62 17.64 15.45 4.97
N GLU A 63 18.71 14.70 5.22
CA GLU A 63 20.00 14.81 4.56
C GLU A 63 20.58 16.26 4.57
N GLY A 64 20.33 17.02 5.67
CA GLY A 64 20.76 18.41 5.83
C GLY A 64 19.75 19.45 5.30
N VAL A 65 18.69 19.06 4.62
CA VAL A 65 17.59 19.96 4.21
C VAL A 65 16.61 20.08 5.35
N ARG A 66 16.53 21.29 5.91
CA ARG A 66 15.62 21.61 7.00
C ARG A 66 14.26 22.04 6.47
N TYR A 67 13.21 21.55 7.11
CA TYR A 67 11.84 21.94 6.84
C TYR A 67 11.35 22.97 7.84
N GLU A 68 10.54 23.93 7.38
CA GLU A 68 9.84 24.91 8.25
C GLU A 68 8.74 24.22 9.05
N GLU A 69 8.03 23.28 8.42
CA GLU A 69 7.07 22.39 9.03
C GLU A 69 7.48 20.91 8.81
N PRO A 70 7.25 20.03 9.79
CA PRO A 70 7.69 18.66 9.67
C PRO A 70 6.95 17.92 8.54
N LYS A 71 7.66 17.09 7.82
CA LYS A 71 7.12 16.25 6.75
C LYS A 71 7.00 14.80 7.19
N LEU A 72 5.86 14.19 6.88
CA LEU A 72 5.61 12.79 7.17
C LEU A 72 6.39 11.88 6.19
N LYS A 73 7.40 11.18 6.70
CA LYS A 73 8.13 10.15 5.95
C LYS A 73 7.58 8.77 6.33
N MET A 74 7.20 7.99 5.32
CA MET A 74 6.64 6.66 5.51
C MET A 74 7.37 5.63 4.67
N MET A 75 7.64 4.46 5.24
CA MET A 75 8.22 3.32 4.53
C MET A 75 7.41 2.06 4.82
N GLY A 76 7.09 1.28 3.76
CA GLY A 76 6.40 0.00 3.87
C GLY A 76 4.95 0.08 4.33
N ILE A 77 4.41 1.27 4.54
CA ILE A 77 3.03 1.51 4.97
C ILE A 77 2.10 1.49 3.74
N GLU A 78 0.87 1.04 3.94
CA GLU A 78 -0.14 0.92 2.88
C GLU A 78 -0.45 2.25 2.20
N ALA A 79 -0.28 3.37 2.90
CA ALA A 79 -0.46 4.72 2.37
C ALA A 79 0.47 5.10 1.21
N VAL A 80 1.60 4.39 1.04
CA VAL A 80 2.56 4.65 -0.05
C VAL A 80 2.57 3.56 -1.12
N LYS A 81 1.79 2.49 -0.94
CA LYS A 81 1.73 1.38 -1.90
C LYS A 81 0.74 1.67 -3.03
N SER A 82 1.17 1.51 -4.27
CA SER A 82 0.31 1.64 -5.45
C SER A 82 -0.84 0.62 -5.50
N SER A 83 -0.68 -0.49 -4.77
CA SER A 83 -1.69 -1.54 -4.65
C SER A 83 -2.83 -1.22 -3.67
N THR A 84 -2.75 -0.11 -2.96
CA THR A 84 -3.82 0.40 -2.07
C THR A 84 -4.65 1.43 -2.84
N PRO A 85 -5.99 1.39 -2.77
CA PRO A 85 -6.85 2.37 -3.43
C PRO A 85 -6.50 3.81 -3.02
N ALA A 86 -6.65 4.76 -3.94
CA ALA A 86 -6.25 6.15 -3.70
C ALA A 86 -6.96 6.80 -2.50
N PRO A 87 -8.29 6.67 -2.32
CA PRO A 87 -8.97 7.20 -1.14
C PRO A 87 -8.44 6.60 0.17
N CYS A 88 -8.15 5.30 0.20
CA CYS A 88 -7.57 4.64 1.37
C CYS A 88 -6.18 5.20 1.70
N ARG A 89 -5.35 5.44 0.68
CA ARG A 89 -4.01 6.04 0.90
C ARG A 89 -4.12 7.43 1.53
N THR A 90 -5.05 8.24 1.07
CA THR A 90 -5.30 9.58 1.63
C THR A 90 -5.79 9.48 3.08
N MET A 91 -6.82 8.66 3.33
CA MET A 91 -7.35 8.45 4.69
C MET A 91 -6.26 7.96 5.66
N ILE A 92 -5.42 7.00 5.25
CA ILE A 92 -4.32 6.51 6.10
C ILE A 92 -3.30 7.64 6.38
N LYS A 93 -2.93 8.45 5.38
CA LYS A 93 -2.00 9.57 5.56
C LYS A 93 -2.54 10.61 6.53
N ASP A 94 -3.81 10.98 6.37
CA ASP A 94 -4.44 11.98 7.22
C ASP A 94 -4.62 11.46 8.65
N GLY A 95 -5.02 10.19 8.82
CA GLY A 95 -5.08 9.54 10.12
C GLY A 95 -3.72 9.47 10.81
N LEU A 96 -2.65 9.16 10.07
CA LEU A 96 -1.29 9.15 10.64
C LEU A 96 -0.80 10.53 11.05
N LYS A 97 -1.12 11.58 10.28
CA LYS A 97 -0.84 12.96 10.70
C LYS A 97 -1.58 13.32 11.98
N LEU A 98 -2.85 12.92 12.08
CA LEU A 98 -3.66 13.15 13.26
C LEU A 98 -3.12 12.40 14.48
N MET A 99 -2.70 11.14 14.33
CA MET A 99 -2.06 10.36 15.40
C MET A 99 -0.77 11.00 15.93
N MET A 100 -0.02 11.70 15.05
CA MET A 100 1.21 12.38 15.47
C MET A 100 0.96 13.67 16.25
N ASN A 101 -0.18 14.34 16.03
CA ASN A 101 -0.39 15.72 16.49
C ASN A 101 -1.71 15.93 17.26
N GLY A 102 -2.69 15.04 17.15
CA GLY A 102 -4.01 15.14 17.77
C GLY A 102 -4.17 14.31 19.04
N THR A 103 -5.38 14.28 19.56
CA THR A 103 -5.80 13.49 20.71
C THR A 103 -6.36 12.14 20.27
N GLU A 104 -6.59 11.23 21.24
CA GLU A 104 -7.21 9.94 20.98
C GLU A 104 -8.66 10.12 20.48
N GLU A 105 -9.41 11.05 21.05
CA GLU A 105 -10.78 11.37 20.63
C GLU A 105 -10.83 11.84 19.19
N ASP A 106 -9.88 12.69 18.77
CA ASP A 106 -9.79 13.15 17.39
C ASP A 106 -9.57 11.98 16.42
N VAL A 107 -8.71 11.03 16.79
CA VAL A 107 -8.43 9.83 15.98
C VAL A 107 -9.65 8.93 15.88
N ILE A 108 -10.35 8.69 16.97
CA ILE A 108 -11.58 7.87 16.98
C ILE A 108 -12.64 8.50 16.08
N LYS A 109 -12.90 9.79 16.24
CA LYS A 109 -13.85 10.53 15.38
C LYS A 109 -13.46 10.45 13.91
N PHE A 110 -12.18 10.69 13.61
CA PHE A 110 -11.68 10.60 12.24
C PHE A 110 -11.91 9.20 11.62
N ILE A 111 -11.68 8.13 12.40
CA ILE A 111 -11.90 6.75 11.92
C ILE A 111 -13.38 6.53 11.59
N ASP A 112 -14.31 7.01 12.43
CA ASP A 112 -15.73 6.84 12.20
C ASP A 112 -16.21 7.66 10.98
N ASP A 113 -15.73 8.89 10.82
CA ASP A 113 -15.98 9.72 9.65
C ASP A 113 -15.44 9.05 8.35
N CYS A 114 -14.23 8.48 8.42
CA CYS A 114 -13.65 7.72 7.31
C CYS A 114 -14.49 6.49 6.95
N ARG A 115 -14.97 5.73 7.94
CA ARG A 115 -15.84 4.56 7.72
C ARG A 115 -17.16 4.95 7.07
N ALA A 116 -17.78 6.04 7.52
CA ALA A 116 -19.01 6.57 6.93
C ALA A 116 -18.78 7.00 5.46
N LYS A 117 -17.74 7.78 5.22
CA LYS A 117 -17.37 8.26 3.88
C LYS A 117 -17.02 7.11 2.93
N PHE A 118 -16.27 6.11 3.40
CA PHE A 118 -15.83 4.98 2.56
C PHE A 118 -17.02 4.21 1.97
N LYS A 119 -18.09 4.03 2.72
CA LYS A 119 -19.31 3.37 2.27
C LYS A 119 -20.08 4.13 1.18
N THR A 120 -19.81 5.41 0.98
CA THR A 120 -20.44 6.23 -0.07
C THR A 120 -19.64 6.28 -1.36
N LEU A 121 -18.40 5.79 -1.35
CA LEU A 121 -17.52 5.82 -2.52
C LEU A 121 -17.95 4.76 -3.56
N PRO A 122 -17.81 5.09 -4.86
CA PRO A 122 -18.12 4.13 -5.91
C PRO A 122 -17.14 2.94 -5.91
N PRO A 123 -17.57 1.77 -6.38
CA PRO A 123 -16.72 0.57 -6.42
C PRO A 123 -15.36 0.79 -7.09
N GLU A 124 -15.32 1.62 -8.11
CA GLU A 124 -14.11 1.94 -8.89
C GLU A 124 -13.03 2.64 -8.07
N GLU A 125 -13.41 3.37 -7.03
CA GLU A 125 -12.48 4.10 -6.16
C GLU A 125 -11.96 3.24 -5.01
N ILE A 126 -12.76 2.29 -4.51
CA ILE A 126 -12.42 1.44 -3.36
C ILE A 126 -11.77 0.11 -3.76
N ALA A 127 -11.88 -0.29 -5.03
CA ALA A 127 -11.31 -1.54 -5.52
C ALA A 127 -9.78 -1.50 -5.58
N PHE A 128 -9.16 -2.64 -5.28
CA PHE A 128 -7.71 -2.79 -5.21
C PHE A 128 -7.08 -2.95 -6.59
N PRO A 129 -6.17 -2.05 -7.00
CA PRO A 129 -5.47 -2.16 -8.29
C PRO A 129 -4.44 -3.31 -8.26
N ARG A 130 -4.42 -4.12 -9.32
CA ARG A 130 -3.45 -5.21 -9.54
C ARG A 130 -3.20 -5.42 -11.03
N THR A 131 -2.07 -6.05 -11.36
CA THR A 131 -1.81 -6.58 -12.68
C THR A 131 -2.09 -8.08 -12.69
N VAL A 132 -2.84 -8.54 -13.68
CA VAL A 132 -3.16 -9.96 -13.83
C VAL A 132 -2.06 -10.66 -14.63
N SER A 133 -1.58 -11.80 -14.13
CA SER A 133 -0.62 -12.64 -14.82
C SER A 133 -1.07 -14.09 -14.83
N ASN A 134 -0.66 -14.83 -15.86
CA ASN A 134 -0.89 -16.28 -15.98
C ASN A 134 -2.38 -16.69 -15.94
N VAL A 135 -3.28 -15.89 -16.51
CA VAL A 135 -4.74 -16.15 -16.52
C VAL A 135 -5.04 -17.56 -17.06
N LYS A 136 -4.39 -17.96 -18.17
CA LYS A 136 -4.57 -19.28 -18.79
C LYS A 136 -4.18 -20.44 -17.85
N LYS A 137 -3.14 -20.26 -17.03
CA LYS A 137 -2.68 -21.27 -16.07
C LYS A 137 -3.73 -21.58 -15.00
N TYR A 138 -4.49 -20.57 -14.62
CA TYR A 138 -5.49 -20.68 -13.54
C TYR A 138 -6.90 -20.99 -14.04
N TYR A 139 -7.13 -20.98 -15.36
CA TYR A 139 -8.45 -21.25 -15.92
C TYR A 139 -8.78 -22.74 -15.86
N ASN A 140 -10.03 -23.05 -15.47
CA ASN A 140 -10.60 -24.40 -15.49
C ASN A 140 -11.98 -24.36 -16.15
N TYR A 141 -12.25 -25.27 -17.06
CA TYR A 141 -13.52 -25.36 -17.77
C TYR A 141 -14.70 -25.72 -16.86
N THR A 142 -14.46 -26.57 -15.86
CA THR A 142 -15.51 -27.07 -14.96
C THR A 142 -15.81 -26.06 -13.86
N ASP A 143 -14.78 -25.55 -13.19
CA ASP A 143 -14.88 -24.75 -11.97
C ASP A 143 -14.50 -23.28 -12.14
N ILE A 144 -14.35 -22.83 -13.41
CA ILE A 144 -13.90 -21.49 -13.82
C ILE A 144 -12.42 -21.25 -13.49
N TYR A 145 -11.94 -21.68 -12.32
CA TYR A 145 -10.55 -21.51 -11.87
C TYR A 145 -10.08 -22.71 -11.03
N VAL A 146 -8.75 -22.92 -10.95
CA VAL A 146 -8.14 -23.98 -10.14
C VAL A 146 -7.95 -23.53 -8.68
N LYS A 147 -7.87 -24.51 -7.76
CA LYS A 147 -7.56 -24.24 -6.34
C LYS A 147 -6.19 -23.56 -6.22
N GLY A 148 -6.08 -22.55 -5.34
CA GLY A 148 -4.85 -21.78 -5.13
C GLY A 148 -4.67 -20.61 -6.09
N THR A 149 -5.65 -20.30 -6.96
CA THR A 149 -5.62 -19.10 -7.81
C THR A 149 -5.57 -17.84 -6.97
N PRO A 150 -4.62 -16.90 -7.24
CA PRO A 150 -4.57 -15.61 -6.57
C PRO A 150 -5.89 -14.85 -6.70
N ILE A 151 -6.30 -14.15 -5.64
CA ILE A 151 -7.64 -13.55 -5.54
C ILE A 151 -8.00 -12.62 -6.72
N HIS A 152 -7.07 -11.79 -7.16
CA HIS A 152 -7.28 -10.88 -8.29
C HIS A 152 -7.40 -11.63 -9.64
N CYS A 153 -6.65 -12.73 -9.82
CA CYS A 153 -6.78 -13.60 -10.99
C CYS A 153 -8.11 -14.36 -10.95
N ARG A 154 -8.53 -14.83 -9.77
CA ARG A 154 -9.84 -15.46 -9.58
C ARG A 154 -10.97 -14.50 -9.94
N GLY A 155 -10.90 -13.26 -9.43
CA GLY A 155 -11.85 -12.22 -9.78
C GLY A 155 -11.90 -11.94 -11.29
N ALA A 156 -10.75 -11.97 -11.98
CA ALA A 156 -10.67 -11.77 -13.44
C ALA A 156 -11.30 -12.92 -14.22
N LEU A 157 -11.07 -14.15 -13.81
CA LEU A 157 -11.70 -15.33 -14.45
C LEU A 157 -13.22 -15.36 -14.23
N LEU A 158 -13.67 -15.01 -13.03
CA LEU A 158 -15.11 -14.85 -12.74
C LEU A 158 -15.74 -13.75 -13.57
N PHE A 159 -15.10 -12.60 -13.68
CA PHE A 159 -15.53 -11.50 -14.53
C PHE A 159 -15.71 -11.98 -15.98
N ASN A 160 -14.67 -12.58 -16.57
CA ASN A 160 -14.72 -13.09 -17.94
C ASN A 160 -15.84 -14.10 -18.15
N HIS A 161 -16.04 -15.01 -17.18
CA HIS A 161 -17.12 -16.00 -17.23
C HIS A 161 -18.51 -15.35 -17.24
N TYR A 162 -18.77 -14.44 -16.29
CA TYR A 162 -20.08 -13.81 -16.15
C TYR A 162 -20.38 -12.79 -17.23
N ILE A 163 -19.37 -12.07 -17.74
CA ILE A 163 -19.54 -11.16 -18.90
C ILE A 163 -19.96 -11.94 -20.14
N LYS A 164 -19.32 -13.06 -20.43
CA LYS A 164 -19.71 -13.94 -21.56
C LYS A 164 -21.08 -14.57 -21.34
N LYS A 165 -21.35 -15.13 -20.17
CA LYS A 165 -22.62 -15.76 -19.83
C LYS A 165 -23.81 -14.83 -19.99
N ASN A 166 -23.64 -13.53 -19.66
CA ASN A 166 -24.69 -12.52 -19.77
C ASN A 166 -24.64 -11.74 -21.09
N LYS A 167 -23.81 -12.14 -22.06
CA LYS A 167 -23.65 -11.50 -23.38
C LYS A 167 -23.29 -10.01 -23.30
N LEU A 168 -22.45 -9.66 -22.31
CA LEU A 168 -21.99 -8.29 -22.04
C LEU A 168 -20.61 -7.99 -22.66
N ASP A 169 -20.05 -8.91 -23.42
CA ASP A 169 -18.73 -8.82 -24.06
C ASP A 169 -18.60 -7.71 -25.14
N ARG A 170 -19.74 -7.18 -25.60
CA ARG A 170 -19.77 -5.98 -26.44
C ARG A 170 -19.54 -4.68 -25.64
N LYS A 171 -19.89 -4.69 -24.35
CA LYS A 171 -19.76 -3.52 -23.46
C LYS A 171 -18.48 -3.57 -22.64
N TYR A 172 -18.07 -4.73 -22.17
CA TYR A 172 -16.92 -4.94 -21.31
C TYR A 172 -15.87 -5.81 -22.00
N SER A 173 -14.65 -5.28 -22.14
CA SER A 173 -13.52 -6.07 -22.62
C SER A 173 -13.16 -7.18 -21.65
N LEU A 174 -12.86 -8.37 -22.16
CA LEU A 174 -12.42 -9.48 -21.35
C LEU A 174 -11.01 -9.24 -20.83
N ILE A 175 -10.76 -9.62 -19.59
CA ILE A 175 -9.48 -9.45 -18.93
C ILE A 175 -8.48 -10.48 -19.47
N GLY A 176 -7.38 -10.00 -20.04
CA GLY A 176 -6.27 -10.79 -20.55
C GLY A 176 -5.06 -10.83 -19.62
N ASN A 177 -3.98 -11.44 -20.10
CA ASN A 177 -2.71 -11.49 -19.38
C ASN A 177 -1.96 -10.17 -19.51
N GLY A 178 -1.39 -9.67 -18.41
CA GLY A 178 -0.66 -8.40 -18.36
C GLY A 178 -1.54 -7.17 -18.12
N GLU A 179 -2.86 -7.32 -18.09
CA GLU A 179 -3.76 -6.18 -17.90
C GLU A 179 -3.79 -5.68 -16.46
N LYS A 180 -3.88 -4.36 -16.33
CA LYS A 180 -4.13 -3.69 -15.06
C LYS A 180 -5.62 -3.73 -14.77
N ILE A 181 -5.97 -4.32 -13.66
CA ILE A 181 -7.36 -4.47 -13.20
C ILE A 181 -7.54 -3.88 -11.81
N LYS A 182 -8.79 -3.78 -11.42
CA LYS A 182 -9.20 -3.55 -10.03
C LYS A 182 -10.01 -4.74 -9.56
N PHE A 183 -9.85 -5.17 -8.31
CA PHE A 183 -10.70 -6.20 -7.73
C PHE A 183 -11.34 -5.70 -6.44
N ILE A 184 -12.53 -6.18 -6.14
CA ILE A 184 -13.30 -5.83 -4.97
C ILE A 184 -13.82 -7.08 -4.28
N TYR A 185 -13.88 -7.04 -2.95
CA TYR A 185 -14.46 -8.09 -2.16
C TYR A 185 -15.99 -8.02 -2.16
N LEU A 186 -16.61 -9.20 -2.12
CA LEU A 186 -18.06 -9.37 -2.08
C LEU A 186 -18.47 -10.18 -0.85
N LYS A 187 -19.55 -9.76 -0.20
CA LYS A 187 -20.19 -10.52 0.88
C LYS A 187 -20.82 -11.79 0.35
N LYS A 188 -20.83 -12.83 1.15
CA LYS A 188 -21.56 -14.07 0.90
C LYS A 188 -22.74 -14.19 1.90
N PRO A 189 -23.86 -14.80 1.49
CA PRO A 189 -24.17 -15.35 0.17
C PRO A 189 -24.48 -14.27 -0.87
N ASN A 190 -24.09 -14.51 -2.13
CA ASN A 190 -24.43 -13.66 -3.27
C ASN A 190 -24.75 -14.51 -4.52
N ILE A 191 -25.19 -13.84 -5.59
CA ILE A 191 -25.69 -14.51 -6.81
C ILE A 191 -24.62 -15.30 -7.57
N ILE A 192 -23.33 -14.96 -7.42
CA ILE A 192 -22.22 -15.68 -8.05
C ILE A 192 -21.54 -16.68 -7.09
N ARG A 193 -21.97 -16.73 -5.83
CA ARG A 193 -21.43 -17.59 -4.76
C ARG A 193 -19.94 -17.41 -4.48
N GLU A 194 -19.37 -16.27 -4.89
CA GLU A 194 -17.97 -15.92 -4.78
C GLU A 194 -17.73 -14.65 -3.99
N ASN A 195 -16.55 -14.52 -3.38
CA ASN A 195 -16.22 -13.37 -2.52
C ASN A 195 -15.37 -12.30 -3.20
N VAL A 196 -15.24 -12.35 -4.52
CA VAL A 196 -14.44 -11.39 -5.30
C VAL A 196 -14.96 -11.26 -6.72
N ILE A 197 -14.83 -10.07 -7.28
CA ILE A 197 -14.95 -9.80 -8.71
C ILE A 197 -13.86 -8.80 -9.11
N SER A 198 -13.33 -8.93 -10.33
CA SER A 198 -12.41 -7.94 -10.91
C SER A 198 -13.08 -7.23 -12.10
N PHE A 199 -12.52 -6.09 -12.48
CA PHE A 199 -12.94 -5.31 -13.65
C PHE A 199 -11.77 -4.42 -14.11
N ILE A 200 -11.83 -3.90 -15.34
CA ILE A 200 -10.75 -3.07 -15.90
C ILE A 200 -10.95 -1.61 -15.47
N GLN A 201 -12.02 -0.97 -15.90
CA GLN A 201 -12.34 0.43 -15.61
C GLN A 201 -13.64 0.54 -14.80
N ASP A 202 -14.74 0.08 -15.35
CA ASP A 202 -16.08 0.22 -14.79
C ASP A 202 -16.53 -1.06 -14.10
N PHE A 203 -17.13 -0.90 -12.95
CA PHE A 203 -17.76 -2.01 -12.23
C PHE A 203 -19.00 -2.51 -13.01
N PRO A 204 -19.12 -3.83 -13.26
CA PRO A 204 -20.19 -4.39 -14.07
C PRO A 204 -21.55 -4.40 -13.32
N LYS A 205 -22.22 -3.26 -13.29
CA LYS A 205 -23.50 -3.06 -12.57
C LYS A 205 -24.61 -4.01 -13.03
N GLU A 206 -24.58 -4.41 -14.32
CA GLU A 206 -25.54 -5.36 -14.91
C GLU A 206 -25.48 -6.74 -14.27
N LEU A 207 -24.38 -7.07 -13.60
CA LEU A 207 -24.29 -8.32 -12.83
C LEU A 207 -25.04 -8.24 -11.49
N GLY A 208 -25.56 -7.08 -11.07
CA GLY A 208 -26.29 -6.89 -9.81
C GLY A 208 -25.48 -7.22 -8.56
N LEU A 209 -24.15 -6.99 -8.61
CA LEU A 209 -23.22 -7.30 -7.53
C LEU A 209 -22.95 -6.12 -6.59
N ASP A 210 -23.40 -4.91 -6.94
CA ASP A 210 -23.22 -3.67 -6.19
C ASP A 210 -23.70 -3.77 -4.74
N LYS A 211 -24.86 -4.39 -4.51
CA LYS A 211 -25.45 -4.60 -3.17
C LYS A 211 -24.68 -5.61 -2.28
N TYR A 212 -23.76 -6.36 -2.86
CA TYR A 212 -22.93 -7.34 -2.14
C TYR A 212 -21.50 -6.86 -1.88
N ILE A 213 -21.17 -5.62 -2.20
CA ILE A 213 -19.84 -5.08 -1.93
C ILE A 213 -19.55 -5.14 -0.43
N ASP A 214 -18.39 -5.65 -0.09
CA ASP A 214 -17.87 -5.71 1.28
C ASP A 214 -16.97 -4.50 1.52
N TYR A 215 -17.56 -3.49 2.17
CA TYR A 215 -16.90 -2.20 2.47
C TYR A 215 -16.02 -2.30 3.70
#